data_9ba5513edc388df0675ad05ad72f5b7e
#
_entry.id   9ba5513edc388df0675ad05ad72f5b7e
#
_cell.length_a   1.000
_cell.length_b   1.000
_cell.length_c   1.000
_cell.angle_alpha   90.00
_cell.angle_beta   90.00
_cell.angle_gamma   90.00
#
_symmetry.space_group_name_H-M   'P 1'
#
loop_
_entity.id
_entity.type
_entity.pdbx_description
1 polymer ?
#
loop_
_entity_poly.entity_id
_entity_poly.type
_entity_poly.pdbx_seq_one_letter_code
_entity_poly.pdbx_strand_id
1 'polypeptide(L)'
;MANFYTEVPELKFQLNNPMMERICELKERGYQDKDKFDYAPQDYTDAMDSYDKVLEITGEITGEIINPNAEGVDEEGPHCANGRVEYASGTRQNLDAMVKAGLNGMTMPRRFGGLNFPITPYTMCAEIVAAADAGFGNIWSLQDCIETLYEFGNEDQHSRFFCADA
;
A
#
# COMPACT_ATOMS: atom_id res chain seq x y z
N MET A 1 -20.00 -6.47 7.56
CA MET A 1 -18.58 -6.87 7.51
C MET A 1 -17.78 -5.68 7.99
N ALA A 2 -16.84 -5.88 8.93
CA ALA A 2 -16.06 -4.78 9.48
C ALA A 2 -15.13 -4.22 8.39
N ASN A 3 -15.14 -2.90 8.21
CA ASN A 3 -14.24 -2.24 7.28
C ASN A 3 -13.50 -1.12 8.02
N PHE A 4 -12.21 -1.29 8.22
CA PHE A 4 -11.37 -0.42 9.03
C PHE A 4 -11.17 1.00 8.47
N TYR A 5 -11.65 1.25 7.25
CA TYR A 5 -11.69 2.59 6.67
C TYR A 5 -13.07 3.25 6.81
N THR A 6 -14.12 2.55 6.37
CA THR A 6 -15.47 3.17 6.31
C THR A 6 -16.09 3.36 7.69
N GLU A 7 -15.62 2.62 8.70
CA GLU A 7 -16.06 2.75 10.09
C GLU A 7 -15.31 3.83 10.88
N VAL A 8 -14.28 4.47 10.27
CA VAL A 8 -13.45 5.51 10.89
C VAL A 8 -13.57 6.81 10.09
N PRO A 9 -14.57 7.66 10.40
CA PRO A 9 -14.84 8.90 9.64
C PRO A 9 -13.66 9.88 9.59
N GLU A 10 -12.77 9.82 10.59
CA GLU A 10 -11.57 10.65 10.70
C GLU A 10 -10.61 10.40 9.53
N LEU A 11 -10.49 9.16 9.05
CA LEU A 11 -9.66 8.84 7.88
C LEU A 11 -10.19 9.52 6.62
N LYS A 12 -11.50 9.49 6.44
CA LYS A 12 -12.13 10.19 5.29
C LYS A 12 -11.98 11.71 5.39
N PHE A 13 -12.04 12.26 6.60
CA PHE A 13 -11.74 13.67 6.84
C PHE A 13 -10.28 14.01 6.48
N GLN A 14 -9.32 13.16 6.84
CA GLN A 14 -7.90 13.37 6.50
C GLN A 14 -7.64 13.26 5.00
N LEU A 15 -8.27 12.32 4.30
CA LEU A 15 -8.17 12.22 2.84
C LEU A 15 -8.63 13.50 2.14
N ASN A 16 -9.67 14.15 2.66
CA ASN A 16 -10.21 15.40 2.10
C ASN A 16 -9.45 16.65 2.58
N ASN A 17 -8.18 16.52 2.97
CA ASN A 17 -7.34 17.64 3.36
C ASN A 17 -7.19 18.65 2.20
N PRO A 18 -7.29 19.97 2.46
CA PRO A 18 -7.17 21.00 1.40
C PRO A 18 -5.84 20.96 0.61
N MET A 19 -4.79 20.35 1.17
CA MET A 19 -3.51 20.21 0.48
C MET A 19 -3.49 19.06 -0.54
N MET A 20 -4.50 18.17 -0.54
CA MET A 20 -4.50 16.99 -1.42
C MET A 20 -4.50 17.35 -2.90
N GLU A 21 -5.18 18.43 -3.31
CA GLU A 21 -5.15 18.89 -4.70
C GLU A 21 -3.70 19.20 -5.15
N ARG A 22 -2.96 19.93 -4.30
CA ARG A 22 -1.55 20.24 -4.60
C ARG A 22 -0.65 19.00 -4.54
N ILE A 23 -0.89 18.09 -3.62
CA ILE A 23 -0.15 16.82 -3.50
C ILE A 23 -0.37 15.97 -4.76
N CYS A 24 -1.62 15.82 -5.21
CA CYS A 24 -1.95 15.08 -6.43
C CYS A 24 -1.29 15.71 -7.67
N GLU A 25 -1.40 17.03 -7.84
CA GLU A 25 -0.77 17.75 -8.96
C GLU A 25 0.74 17.49 -9.04
N LEU A 26 1.44 17.56 -7.90
CA LEU A 26 2.88 17.33 -7.83
C LEU A 26 3.24 15.87 -8.12
N LYS A 27 2.54 14.91 -7.49
CA LYS A 27 2.83 13.48 -7.69
C LYS A 27 2.50 13.04 -9.11
N GLU A 28 1.38 13.48 -9.67
CA GLU A 28 0.93 13.16 -11.02
C GLU A 28 1.60 14.02 -12.11
N ARG A 29 2.41 15.03 -11.70
CA ARG A 29 3.12 15.93 -12.63
C ARG A 29 2.18 16.52 -13.69
N GLY A 30 1.03 17.04 -13.26
CA GLY A 30 -0.01 17.53 -14.14
C GLY A 30 -0.71 16.42 -14.95
N TYR A 31 -0.83 15.23 -14.38
CA TYR A 31 -1.52 14.06 -14.98
C TYR A 31 -0.92 13.61 -16.32
N GLN A 32 0.42 13.66 -16.41
CA GLN A 32 1.16 13.35 -17.65
C GLN A 32 1.06 11.88 -18.10
N ASP A 33 0.62 10.99 -17.22
CA ASP A 33 0.52 9.55 -17.49
C ASP A 33 -0.89 9.09 -17.88
N LYS A 34 -1.87 10.01 -17.91
CA LYS A 34 -3.29 9.73 -18.14
C LYS A 34 -3.60 8.97 -19.43
N ASP A 35 -2.78 9.18 -20.48
CA ASP A 35 -2.95 8.53 -21.78
C ASP A 35 -1.97 7.35 -21.98
N LYS A 36 -1.17 7.01 -20.95
CA LYS A 36 -0.14 5.96 -21.03
C LYS A 36 -0.51 4.70 -20.25
N PHE A 37 -1.29 4.86 -19.20
CA PHE A 37 -1.70 3.74 -18.34
C PHE A 37 -3.20 3.84 -18.06
N ASP A 38 -3.91 2.76 -18.29
CA ASP A 38 -5.38 2.70 -18.17
C ASP A 38 -5.90 3.05 -16.76
N TYR A 39 -5.04 2.85 -15.74
CA TYR A 39 -5.35 3.15 -14.33
C TYR A 39 -4.77 4.49 -13.84
N ALA A 40 -4.18 5.29 -14.73
CA ALA A 40 -3.69 6.62 -14.37
C ALA A 40 -4.86 7.61 -14.32
N PRO A 41 -4.95 8.44 -13.25
CA PRO A 41 -6.04 9.39 -13.13
C PRO A 41 -6.00 10.46 -14.22
N GLN A 42 -7.19 10.87 -14.65
CA GLN A 42 -7.36 11.89 -15.68
C GLN A 42 -7.23 13.30 -15.09
N ASP A 43 -7.64 13.46 -13.84
CA ASP A 43 -7.65 14.72 -13.10
C ASP A 43 -7.65 14.47 -11.58
N TYR A 44 -7.80 15.57 -10.81
CA TYR A 44 -7.84 15.51 -9.35
C TYR A 44 -9.00 14.68 -8.80
N THR A 45 -10.18 14.80 -9.40
CA THR A 45 -11.36 14.07 -8.94
C THR A 45 -11.16 12.57 -9.10
N ASP A 46 -10.69 12.14 -10.26
CA ASP A 46 -10.39 10.74 -10.55
C ASP A 46 -9.28 10.19 -9.65
N ALA A 47 -8.26 11.00 -9.35
CA ALA A 47 -7.21 10.62 -8.39
C ALA A 47 -7.79 10.39 -6.98
N MET A 48 -8.65 11.29 -6.49
CA MET A 48 -9.27 11.17 -5.18
C MET A 48 -10.22 9.98 -5.08
N ASP A 49 -11.00 9.71 -6.13
CA ASP A 49 -11.87 8.53 -6.22
C ASP A 49 -11.03 7.23 -6.16
N SER A 50 -9.88 7.21 -6.83
CA SER A 50 -8.94 6.08 -6.80
C SER A 50 -8.37 5.87 -5.40
N TYR A 51 -7.99 6.94 -4.69
CA TYR A 51 -7.46 6.84 -3.31
C TYR A 51 -8.54 6.37 -2.34
N ASP A 52 -9.76 6.93 -2.41
CA ASP A 52 -10.89 6.50 -1.56
C ASP A 52 -11.20 5.01 -1.79
N LYS A 53 -11.18 4.55 -3.04
CA LYS A 53 -11.41 3.15 -3.39
C LYS A 53 -10.33 2.21 -2.87
N VAL A 54 -9.07 2.58 -2.97
CA VAL A 54 -7.95 1.77 -2.44
C VAL A 54 -8.01 1.69 -0.91
N LEU A 55 -8.34 2.79 -0.23
CA LEU A 55 -8.54 2.79 1.22
C LEU A 55 -9.71 1.90 1.64
N GLU A 56 -10.82 1.91 0.89
CA GLU A 56 -11.96 1.03 1.12
C GLU A 56 -11.56 -0.46 0.98
N ILE A 57 -10.82 -0.82 -0.08
CA ILE A 57 -10.32 -2.19 -0.31
C ILE A 57 -9.35 -2.59 0.81
N THR A 58 -8.44 -1.69 1.20
CA THR A 58 -7.51 -1.95 2.32
C THR A 58 -8.28 -2.19 3.62
N GLY A 59 -9.29 -1.37 3.90
CA GLY A 59 -10.14 -1.52 5.08
C GLY A 59 -10.92 -2.83 5.10
N GLU A 60 -11.40 -3.29 3.95
CA GLU A 60 -12.09 -4.57 3.79
C GLU A 60 -11.16 -5.75 4.05
N ILE A 61 -9.98 -5.78 3.39
CA ILE A 61 -8.97 -6.84 3.60
C ILE A 61 -8.54 -6.87 5.06
N THR A 62 -8.35 -5.69 5.67
CA THR A 62 -7.96 -5.57 7.07
C THR A 62 -9.02 -6.18 7.98
N GLY A 63 -10.29 -5.86 7.77
CA GLY A 63 -11.39 -6.35 8.59
C GLY A 63 -11.71 -7.83 8.39
N GLU A 64 -11.58 -8.36 7.19
CA GLU A 64 -11.99 -9.72 6.84
C GLU A 64 -10.87 -10.75 6.92
N ILE A 65 -9.62 -10.34 6.78
CA ILE A 65 -8.47 -11.25 6.69
C ILE A 65 -7.44 -10.96 7.78
N ILE A 66 -6.93 -9.70 7.85
CA ILE A 66 -5.81 -9.38 8.74
C ILE A 66 -6.24 -9.44 10.21
N ASN A 67 -7.31 -8.74 10.56
CA ASN A 67 -7.80 -8.71 11.94
C ASN A 67 -8.20 -10.10 12.49
N PRO A 68 -8.91 -10.96 11.76
CA PRO A 68 -9.18 -12.33 12.21
C PRO A 68 -7.93 -13.21 12.39
N ASN A 69 -6.86 -12.94 11.66
CA ASN A 69 -5.62 -13.70 11.76
C ASN A 69 -4.70 -13.20 12.90
N ALA A 70 -4.88 -11.99 13.40
CA ALA A 70 -3.93 -11.31 14.28
C ALA A 70 -3.59 -12.09 15.55
N GLU A 71 -4.60 -12.63 16.26
CA GLU A 71 -4.39 -13.44 17.47
C GLU A 71 -3.57 -14.70 17.17
N GLY A 72 -3.92 -15.45 16.12
CA GLY A 72 -3.20 -16.65 15.72
C GLY A 72 -1.78 -16.38 15.24
N VAL A 73 -1.55 -15.23 14.59
CA VAL A 73 -0.22 -14.77 14.17
C VAL A 73 0.66 -14.47 15.39
N ASP A 74 0.10 -13.81 16.41
CA ASP A 74 0.82 -13.49 17.65
C ASP A 74 1.18 -14.76 18.45
N GLU A 75 0.24 -15.71 18.55
CA GLU A 75 0.44 -16.99 19.25
C GLU A 75 1.47 -17.91 18.53
N GLU A 76 1.36 -18.04 17.21
CA GLU A 76 2.28 -18.87 16.41
C GLU A 76 3.68 -18.25 16.36
N GLY A 77 3.76 -16.95 16.11
CA GLY A 77 5.00 -16.19 15.99
C GLY A 77 5.91 -16.63 14.85
N PRO A 78 7.02 -15.90 14.61
CA PRO A 78 8.03 -16.32 13.65
C PRO A 78 8.97 -17.39 14.24
N HIS A 79 9.32 -18.38 13.45
CA HIS A 79 10.28 -19.45 13.83
C HIS A 79 11.55 -19.39 13.00
N CYS A 80 12.68 -19.78 13.61
CA CYS A 80 13.93 -19.94 12.87
C CYS A 80 14.20 -21.43 12.70
N ALA A 81 14.16 -21.93 11.46
CA ALA A 81 14.47 -23.31 11.11
C ALA A 81 15.52 -23.34 9.99
N ASN A 82 16.60 -24.12 10.19
CA ASN A 82 17.65 -24.31 9.19
C ASN A 82 18.28 -22.99 8.67
N GLY A 83 18.42 -21.98 9.54
CA GLY A 83 18.98 -20.68 9.20
C GLY A 83 18.04 -19.79 8.36
N ARG A 84 16.74 -20.10 8.32
CA ARG A 84 15.69 -19.31 7.67
C ARG A 84 14.60 -18.95 8.66
N VAL A 85 14.01 -17.77 8.47
CA VAL A 85 12.83 -17.35 9.21
C VAL A 85 11.59 -17.87 8.49
N GLU A 86 10.72 -18.54 9.22
CA GLU A 86 9.40 -18.95 8.80
C GLU A 86 8.39 -18.10 9.57
N TYR A 87 7.59 -17.33 8.86
CA TYR A 87 6.51 -16.52 9.44
C TYR A 87 5.30 -17.39 9.75
N ALA A 88 4.47 -16.91 10.69
CA ALA A 88 3.18 -17.51 10.97
C ALA A 88 2.34 -17.66 9.70
N SER A 89 1.52 -18.71 9.66
CA SER A 89 0.67 -19.03 8.49
C SER A 89 -0.28 -17.89 8.14
N GLY A 90 -0.85 -17.21 9.15
CA GLY A 90 -1.71 -16.03 8.98
C GLY A 90 -0.97 -14.84 8.36
N THR A 91 0.31 -14.63 8.69
CA THR A 91 1.15 -13.59 8.06
C THR A 91 1.25 -13.79 6.55
N ARG A 92 1.42 -15.04 6.11
CA ARG A 92 1.47 -15.38 4.68
C ARG A 92 0.14 -15.09 4.00
N GLN A 93 -0.98 -15.47 4.62
CA GLN A 93 -2.33 -15.21 4.09
C GLN A 93 -2.59 -13.70 3.95
N ASN A 94 -2.20 -12.92 4.95
CA ASN A 94 -2.33 -11.46 4.95
C ASN A 94 -1.53 -10.86 3.77
N LEU A 95 -0.27 -11.28 3.59
CA LEU A 95 0.56 -10.78 2.49
C LEU A 95 -0.01 -11.16 1.12
N ASP A 96 -0.43 -12.41 0.94
CA ASP A 96 -1.00 -12.89 -0.31
C ASP A 96 -2.28 -12.12 -0.67
N ALA A 97 -3.11 -11.73 0.31
CA ALA A 97 -4.30 -10.91 0.11
C ALA A 97 -3.93 -9.49 -0.38
N MET A 98 -2.95 -8.85 0.25
CA MET A 98 -2.48 -7.52 -0.14
C MET A 98 -1.83 -7.52 -1.54
N VAL A 99 -1.02 -8.54 -1.85
CA VAL A 99 -0.43 -8.74 -3.19
C VAL A 99 -1.51 -8.94 -4.25
N LYS A 100 -2.49 -9.81 -3.99
CA LYS A 100 -3.60 -10.07 -4.91
C LYS A 100 -4.45 -8.83 -5.20
N ALA A 101 -4.59 -7.95 -4.22
CA ALA A 101 -5.29 -6.68 -4.37
C ALA A 101 -4.44 -5.58 -5.06
N GLY A 102 -3.17 -5.86 -5.40
CA GLY A 102 -2.28 -4.88 -6.03
C GLY A 102 -1.78 -3.78 -5.07
N LEU A 103 -1.79 -4.04 -3.76
CA LEU A 103 -1.44 -3.06 -2.75
C LEU A 103 0.05 -3.08 -2.35
N ASN A 104 0.90 -3.63 -3.21
CA ASN A 104 2.35 -3.56 -3.05
C ASN A 104 2.95 -2.60 -4.08
N GLY A 105 3.96 -1.83 -3.66
CA GLY A 105 4.56 -0.82 -4.52
C GLY A 105 3.64 0.37 -4.80
N MET A 106 2.76 0.72 -3.87
CA MET A 106 1.74 1.76 -4.05
C MET A 106 2.32 3.12 -4.44
N THR A 107 3.45 3.51 -3.84
CA THR A 107 4.10 4.80 -4.09
C THR A 107 5.00 4.81 -5.32
N MET A 108 5.34 3.62 -5.85
CA MET A 108 6.21 3.46 -7.00
C MET A 108 5.59 4.01 -8.28
N PRO A 109 6.42 4.61 -9.17
CA PRO A 109 5.95 5.05 -10.47
C PRO A 109 5.34 3.92 -11.31
N ARG A 110 4.33 4.28 -12.11
CA ARG A 110 3.59 3.35 -12.99
C ARG A 110 4.49 2.61 -13.97
N ARG A 111 5.59 3.23 -14.43
CA ARG A 111 6.59 2.57 -15.30
C ARG A 111 7.27 1.34 -14.69
N PHE A 112 7.17 1.19 -13.37
CA PHE A 112 7.67 0.03 -12.62
C PHE A 112 6.52 -0.84 -12.05
N GLY A 113 5.31 -0.67 -12.57
CA GLY A 113 4.14 -1.43 -12.13
C GLY A 113 3.46 -0.93 -10.85
N GLY A 114 3.91 0.20 -10.27
CA GLY A 114 3.31 0.79 -9.08
C GLY A 114 2.05 1.63 -9.39
N LEU A 115 1.37 2.07 -8.33
CA LEU A 115 0.17 2.90 -8.45
C LEU A 115 0.49 4.40 -8.58
N ASN A 116 1.73 4.81 -8.32
CA ASN A 116 2.16 6.21 -8.24
C ASN A 116 1.41 7.04 -7.19
N PHE A 117 0.97 6.42 -6.10
CA PHE A 117 0.25 7.11 -5.05
C PHE A 117 1.14 8.09 -4.27
N PRO A 118 0.62 9.23 -3.83
CA PRO A 118 1.29 10.06 -2.84
C PRO A 118 1.47 9.30 -1.52
N ILE A 119 2.41 9.75 -0.71
CA ILE A 119 2.68 9.15 0.60
C ILE A 119 1.45 9.23 1.54
N THR A 120 0.59 10.23 1.39
CA THR A 120 -0.57 10.44 2.26
C THR A 120 -1.54 9.26 2.23
N PRO A 121 -2.17 8.86 1.09
CA PRO A 121 -3.06 7.71 1.07
C PRO A 121 -2.34 6.39 1.40
N TYR A 122 -1.06 6.25 1.05
CA TYR A 122 -0.26 5.11 1.46
C TYR A 122 -0.13 5.01 2.99
N THR A 123 0.22 6.11 3.67
CA THR A 123 0.32 6.14 5.14
C THR A 123 -1.02 5.83 5.81
N MET A 124 -2.12 6.28 5.23
CA MET A 124 -3.47 5.94 5.72
C MET A 124 -3.75 4.43 5.58
N CYS A 125 -3.34 3.80 4.46
CA CYS A 125 -3.41 2.34 4.33
C CYS A 125 -2.56 1.63 5.39
N ALA A 126 -1.35 2.13 5.66
CA ALA A 126 -0.47 1.58 6.69
C ALA A 126 -1.09 1.71 8.11
N GLU A 127 -1.74 2.82 8.41
CA GLU A 127 -2.49 3.02 9.66
C GLU A 127 -3.63 1.99 9.79
N ILE A 128 -4.44 1.81 8.73
CA ILE A 128 -5.53 0.84 8.69
C ILE A 128 -5.02 -0.57 8.98
N VAL A 129 -3.96 -1.00 8.31
CA VAL A 129 -3.35 -2.33 8.48
C VAL A 129 -2.78 -2.49 9.89
N ALA A 130 -2.01 -1.51 10.37
CA ALA A 130 -1.38 -1.56 11.69
C ALA A 130 -2.40 -1.53 12.84
N ALA A 131 -3.59 -0.95 12.64
CA ALA A 131 -4.66 -0.96 13.63
C ALA A 131 -5.19 -2.37 13.91
N ALA A 132 -5.11 -3.28 12.95
CA ALA A 132 -5.53 -4.68 13.13
C ALA A 132 -4.36 -5.58 13.57
N ASP A 133 -3.19 -5.41 12.97
CA ASP A 133 -1.98 -6.19 13.27
C ASP A 133 -0.73 -5.31 13.03
N ALA A 134 -0.19 -4.76 14.10
CA ALA A 134 0.99 -3.89 14.04
C ALA A 134 2.25 -4.65 13.57
N GLY A 135 2.37 -5.94 13.89
CA GLY A 135 3.46 -6.80 13.43
C GLY A 135 3.43 -7.01 11.93
N PHE A 136 2.27 -7.34 11.39
CA PHE A 136 2.06 -7.44 9.94
C PHE A 136 2.20 -6.07 9.26
N GLY A 137 1.67 -5.01 9.87
CA GLY A 137 1.84 -3.63 9.38
C GLY A 137 3.32 -3.28 9.16
N ASN A 138 4.20 -3.68 10.09
CA ASN A 138 5.64 -3.49 9.92
C ASN A 138 6.20 -4.27 8.71
N ILE A 139 5.78 -5.53 8.52
CA ILE A 139 6.24 -6.36 7.39
C ILE A 139 5.77 -5.76 6.05
N TRP A 140 4.49 -5.39 5.95
CA TRP A 140 3.91 -4.84 4.74
C TRP A 140 4.48 -3.47 4.37
N SER A 141 4.76 -2.61 5.36
CA SER A 141 5.34 -1.28 5.14
C SER A 141 6.82 -1.30 4.72
N LEU A 142 7.51 -2.45 4.72
CA LEU A 142 8.87 -2.55 4.17
C LEU A 142 8.95 -2.18 2.67
N GLN A 143 7.82 -2.09 1.97
CA GLN A 143 7.77 -1.52 0.62
C GLN A 143 8.30 -0.08 0.55
N ASP A 144 8.35 0.67 1.65
CA ASP A 144 8.98 2.00 1.73
C ASP A 144 10.48 2.00 1.40
N CYS A 145 11.15 0.88 1.61
CA CYS A 145 12.55 0.72 1.21
C CYS A 145 12.73 0.87 -0.30
N ILE A 146 11.73 0.49 -1.07
CA ILE A 146 11.73 0.61 -2.53
C ILE A 146 11.62 2.08 -2.95
N GLU A 147 10.78 2.88 -2.27
CA GLU A 147 10.69 4.32 -2.53
C GLU A 147 12.01 5.04 -2.22
N THR A 148 12.66 4.69 -1.11
CA THR A 148 13.99 5.21 -0.77
C THR A 148 15.00 4.88 -1.88
N LEU A 149 14.98 3.66 -2.40
CA LEU A 149 15.84 3.25 -3.50
C LEU A 149 15.52 4.04 -4.78
N TYR A 150 14.23 4.31 -5.05
CA TYR A 150 13.81 5.10 -6.21
C TYR A 150 14.31 6.54 -6.13
N GLU A 151 14.19 7.20 -4.98
CA GLU A 151 14.57 8.61 -4.81
C GLU A 151 16.09 8.82 -4.77
N PHE A 152 16.84 7.89 -4.18
CA PHE A 152 18.28 8.05 -3.90
C PHE A 152 19.17 7.07 -4.66
N GLY A 153 18.59 6.09 -5.34
CA GLY A 153 19.32 5.11 -6.15
C GLY A 153 19.75 5.67 -7.51
N ASN A 154 20.64 4.94 -8.17
CA ASN A 154 21.05 5.21 -9.53
C ASN A 154 20.37 4.26 -10.54
N GLU A 155 20.53 4.52 -11.85
CA GLU A 155 19.89 3.73 -12.91
C GLU A 155 20.26 2.22 -12.88
N ASP A 156 21.50 1.87 -12.48
CA ASP A 156 21.90 0.48 -12.34
C ASP A 156 21.15 -0.21 -11.20
N GLN A 157 20.98 0.47 -10.06
CA GLN A 157 20.17 -0.02 -8.94
C GLN A 157 18.69 -0.13 -9.31
N HIS A 158 18.13 0.89 -10.00
CA HIS A 158 16.75 0.84 -10.46
C HIS A 158 16.52 -0.34 -11.40
N SER A 159 17.42 -0.58 -12.36
CA SER A 159 17.29 -1.70 -13.31
C SER A 159 17.39 -3.09 -12.67
N ARG A 160 18.08 -3.19 -11.52
CA ARG A 160 18.23 -4.47 -10.80
C ARG A 160 17.05 -4.78 -9.88
N PHE A 161 16.47 -3.75 -9.26
CA PHE A 161 15.50 -3.93 -8.18
C PHE A 161 14.06 -3.59 -8.58
N PHE A 162 13.85 -2.87 -9.67
CA PHE A 162 12.53 -2.52 -10.19
C PHE A 162 12.25 -3.30 -11.49
N CYS A 163 12.36 -4.63 -11.43
CA CYS A 163 12.02 -5.44 -12.59
C CYS A 163 10.51 -5.36 -12.84
N ALA A 164 10.16 -4.82 -14.02
CA ALA A 164 8.78 -4.80 -14.51
C ALA A 164 8.31 -6.18 -15.06
N ASP A 165 9.14 -7.19 -14.97
CA ASP A 165 8.88 -8.54 -15.48
C ASP A 165 8.63 -9.51 -14.31
N ALA A 166 7.45 -9.36 -13.69
CA ALA A 166 6.95 -10.37 -12.75
C ALA A 166 5.48 -10.70 -13.05
#